data_fac75f7e1f440dd55692d44bc10a76f4
#
_entry.id   fac75f7e1f440dd55692d44bc10a76f4
#
_cell.length_a   1.000
_cell.length_b   1.000
_cell.length_c   1.000
_cell.angle_alpha   90.00
_cell.angle_beta   90.00
_cell.angle_gamma   90.00
#
_symmetry.space_group_name_H-M   'P 1'
#
loop_
_entity.id
_entity.type
_entity.pdbx_description
1 polymer ?
#
loop_
_entity_poly.entity_id
_entity_poly.type
_entity_poly.pdbx_seq_one_letter_code
_entity_poly.pdbx_strand_id
1 'polypeptide(L)'
;NSDGGSSSSKDGYTPKELTVQFVPSQNADTLEAKAKPLEKLLSKKLGIPVKVSVSTNYNTIVEAMKSKKVDVGFLPPTAYTLAHDQKAADLLLQAQRYGVNEDGSSNKKLVKDYKSEILVKKNSGINSLKDLKGKKIALQVVTSTAGYTFPIATIKKDTGIDATKDMKIVNMKGHDQAVISLLNGDVDAAAVFQDARNIVKKDQPNVFKDTKILKLTKPIPNDTISVRPDMNKDFQDKLKKAFKDISKTKEGHKIISEVYSHEGYTDAKDSDFDIVRKYEKEVQDMK
;
A
#
# COMPACT_ATOMS: atom_id res chain seq x y z
N ASN A 1 -9.11 -20.54 -30.09
CA ASN A 1 -10.47 -20.83 -29.99
C ASN A 1 -11.10 -20.28 -28.72
N SER A 2 -12.16 -19.60 -28.87
CA SER A 2 -12.79 -18.87 -27.78
C SER A 2 -13.68 -19.77 -26.94
N ASP A 3 -13.62 -19.63 -25.63
CA ASP A 3 -14.43 -20.39 -24.69
C ASP A 3 -15.62 -19.58 -24.23
N GLY A 4 -16.42 -19.16 -25.17
CA GLY A 4 -17.67 -18.50 -24.88
C GLY A 4 -17.49 -17.17 -24.12
N GLY A 5 -16.63 -16.30 -24.54
CA GLY A 5 -16.52 -14.96 -24.02
C GLY A 5 -15.40 -14.75 -23.00
N SER A 6 -14.90 -15.82 -22.39
CA SER A 6 -13.63 -15.77 -21.65
C SER A 6 -12.65 -16.54 -22.48
N SER A 7 -11.71 -15.83 -23.09
CA SER A 7 -10.74 -16.45 -23.96
C SER A 7 -9.53 -16.90 -23.16
N SER A 8 -9.14 -18.18 -23.34
CA SER A 8 -7.88 -18.68 -22.84
C SER A 8 -6.98 -19.13 -23.99
N SER A 9 -7.17 -18.53 -25.16
CA SER A 9 -6.32 -18.76 -26.33
C SER A 9 -4.95 -18.09 -26.14
N LYS A 10 -4.09 -18.18 -27.13
CA LYS A 10 -2.78 -17.51 -27.14
C LYS A 10 -2.89 -16.00 -26.97
N ASP A 11 -4.04 -15.40 -27.22
CA ASP A 11 -4.28 -13.97 -27.02
C ASP A 11 -4.57 -13.63 -25.56
N GLY A 12 -4.66 -14.64 -24.72
CA GLY A 12 -4.89 -14.48 -23.30
C GLY A 12 -6.36 -14.46 -22.91
N TYR A 13 -6.58 -14.29 -21.62
CA TYR A 13 -7.88 -14.32 -21.00
C TYR A 13 -8.57 -12.96 -21.08
N THR A 14 -9.82 -12.95 -21.53
CA THR A 14 -10.66 -11.75 -21.51
C THR A 14 -11.87 -12.03 -20.61
N PRO A 15 -12.03 -11.32 -19.49
CA PRO A 15 -13.10 -11.59 -18.54
C PRO A 15 -14.48 -11.19 -19.09
N LYS A 16 -15.50 -11.98 -18.78
CA LYS A 16 -16.90 -11.62 -18.96
C LYS A 16 -17.42 -10.78 -17.82
N GLU A 17 -16.89 -11.01 -16.63
CA GLU A 17 -17.13 -10.25 -15.42
C GLU A 17 -15.76 -9.95 -14.82
N LEU A 18 -15.51 -8.70 -14.44
CA LEU A 18 -14.25 -8.31 -13.86
C LEU A 18 -14.34 -8.33 -12.34
N THR A 19 -13.47 -9.10 -11.70
CA THR A 19 -13.36 -9.11 -10.24
C THR A 19 -12.17 -8.25 -9.82
N VAL A 20 -12.44 -7.28 -8.95
CA VAL A 20 -11.44 -6.33 -8.44
C VAL A 20 -11.39 -6.45 -6.92
N GLN A 21 -10.21 -6.64 -6.36
CA GLN A 21 -10.05 -6.65 -4.91
C GLN A 21 -9.05 -5.60 -4.43
N PHE A 22 -9.31 -5.12 -3.23
CA PHE A 22 -8.43 -4.23 -2.48
C PHE A 22 -7.89 -4.97 -1.27
N VAL A 23 -6.72 -4.58 -0.79
CA VAL A 23 -6.23 -5.06 0.50
C VAL A 23 -6.74 -4.16 1.62
N PRO A 24 -6.98 -4.70 2.82
CA PRO A 24 -7.50 -3.91 3.93
C PRO A 24 -6.38 -3.06 4.57
N SER A 25 -6.30 -1.80 4.17
CA SER A 25 -5.35 -0.84 4.75
C SER A 25 -5.95 -0.06 5.93
N GLN A 26 -7.28 -0.16 6.08
CA GLN A 26 -8.07 0.44 7.14
C GLN A 26 -9.15 -0.57 7.53
N ASN A 27 -10.20 -0.13 8.22
CA ASN A 27 -11.35 -0.98 8.51
C ASN A 27 -11.95 -1.52 7.21
N ALA A 28 -12.03 -2.85 7.07
CA ALA A 28 -12.44 -3.50 5.84
C ALA A 28 -13.87 -3.13 5.42
N ASP A 29 -14.81 -3.05 6.36
CA ASP A 29 -16.20 -2.72 6.05
C ASP A 29 -16.31 -1.29 5.50
N THR A 30 -15.58 -0.36 6.08
CA THR A 30 -15.52 1.03 5.63
C THR A 30 -14.91 1.13 4.22
N LEU A 31 -13.81 0.41 3.98
CA LEU A 31 -13.17 0.38 2.68
C LEU A 31 -14.08 -0.20 1.60
N GLU A 32 -14.78 -1.29 1.92
CA GLU A 32 -15.70 -1.90 0.96
C GLU A 32 -16.81 -0.94 0.57
N ALA A 33 -17.42 -0.27 1.54
CA ALA A 33 -18.46 0.71 1.28
C ALA A 33 -17.97 1.86 0.39
N LYS A 34 -16.74 2.34 0.64
CA LYS A 34 -16.13 3.42 -0.14
C LYS A 34 -15.73 2.98 -1.56
N ALA A 35 -15.35 1.70 -1.72
CA ALA A 35 -14.87 1.18 -2.99
C ALA A 35 -16.01 0.69 -3.92
N LYS A 36 -17.15 0.30 -3.36
CA LYS A 36 -18.27 -0.24 -4.15
C LYS A 36 -18.70 0.65 -5.32
N PRO A 37 -18.81 1.98 -5.19
CA PRO A 37 -19.18 2.81 -6.34
C PRO A 37 -18.25 2.70 -7.55
N LEU A 38 -17.03 2.20 -7.37
CA LEU A 38 -16.12 1.96 -8.46
C LEU A 38 -16.65 0.91 -9.46
N GLU A 39 -17.47 -0.03 -8.99
CA GLU A 39 -18.08 -1.06 -9.85
C GLU A 39 -18.83 -0.43 -11.02
N LYS A 40 -19.66 0.56 -10.71
CA LYS A 40 -20.47 1.22 -11.73
C LYS A 40 -19.61 2.00 -12.72
N LEU A 41 -18.61 2.72 -12.22
CA LEU A 41 -17.73 3.51 -13.05
C LEU A 41 -16.91 2.65 -14.01
N LEU A 42 -16.34 1.56 -13.50
CA LEU A 42 -15.57 0.62 -14.32
C LEU A 42 -16.48 -0.13 -15.31
N SER A 43 -17.64 -0.59 -14.86
CA SER A 43 -18.58 -1.30 -15.72
C SER A 43 -18.99 -0.45 -16.91
N LYS A 44 -19.23 0.84 -16.69
CA LYS A 44 -19.60 1.76 -17.75
C LYS A 44 -18.46 1.92 -18.78
N LYS A 45 -17.22 1.98 -18.32
CA LYS A 45 -16.04 2.13 -19.20
C LYS A 45 -15.72 0.84 -19.96
N LEU A 46 -15.93 -0.31 -19.33
CA LEU A 46 -15.50 -1.60 -19.89
C LEU A 46 -16.62 -2.35 -20.61
N GLY A 47 -17.88 -2.01 -20.35
CA GLY A 47 -19.02 -2.68 -20.97
C GLY A 47 -19.29 -4.08 -20.44
N ILE A 48 -18.76 -4.43 -19.28
CA ILE A 48 -18.97 -5.71 -18.61
C ILE A 48 -19.29 -5.49 -17.13
N PRO A 49 -19.94 -6.45 -16.46
CA PRO A 49 -20.14 -6.36 -15.02
C PRO A 49 -18.82 -6.32 -14.27
N VAL A 50 -18.77 -5.55 -13.19
CA VAL A 50 -17.58 -5.43 -12.33
C VAL A 50 -18.01 -5.66 -10.89
N LYS A 51 -17.25 -6.50 -10.16
CA LYS A 51 -17.43 -6.74 -8.73
C LYS A 51 -16.21 -6.29 -7.98
N VAL A 52 -16.41 -5.42 -7.02
CA VAL A 52 -15.36 -4.89 -6.15
C VAL A 52 -15.56 -5.43 -4.74
N SER A 53 -14.49 -5.92 -4.15
CA SER A 53 -14.51 -6.41 -2.76
C SER A 53 -13.19 -6.11 -2.08
N VAL A 54 -13.19 -6.22 -0.74
CA VAL A 54 -11.98 -6.08 0.07
C VAL A 54 -11.60 -7.46 0.60
N SER A 55 -10.35 -7.86 0.41
CA SER A 55 -9.88 -9.16 0.90
C SER A 55 -9.73 -9.12 2.43
N THR A 56 -9.67 -10.31 3.05
CA THR A 56 -9.51 -10.41 4.50
C THR A 56 -8.10 -10.01 4.95
N ASN A 57 -7.09 -10.26 4.12
CA ASN A 57 -5.71 -9.86 4.40
C ASN A 57 -4.88 -9.88 3.11
N TYR A 58 -3.61 -9.49 3.25
CA TYR A 58 -2.69 -9.38 2.11
C TYR A 58 -2.40 -10.72 1.43
N ASN A 59 -2.27 -11.80 2.21
CA ASN A 59 -2.00 -13.12 1.64
C ASN A 59 -3.21 -13.67 0.89
N THR A 60 -4.40 -13.38 1.36
CA THR A 60 -5.65 -13.85 0.74
C THR A 60 -5.80 -13.29 -0.68
N ILE A 61 -5.50 -12.01 -0.89
CA ILE A 61 -5.63 -11.44 -2.24
C ILE A 61 -4.58 -12.04 -3.19
N VAL A 62 -3.37 -12.29 -2.72
CA VAL A 62 -2.33 -12.93 -3.52
C VAL A 62 -2.77 -14.33 -3.94
N GLU A 63 -3.29 -15.12 -3.01
CA GLU A 63 -3.79 -16.45 -3.30
C GLU A 63 -4.99 -16.43 -4.25
N ALA A 64 -5.90 -15.47 -4.10
CA ALA A 64 -7.05 -15.34 -4.97
C ALA A 64 -6.64 -14.98 -6.41
N MET A 65 -5.61 -14.16 -6.58
CA MET A 65 -5.06 -13.85 -7.90
C MET A 65 -4.34 -15.06 -8.50
N LYS A 66 -3.56 -15.76 -7.68
CA LYS A 66 -2.83 -16.96 -8.12
C LYS A 66 -3.77 -18.06 -8.59
N SER A 67 -4.90 -18.23 -7.92
CA SER A 67 -5.92 -19.21 -8.29
C SER A 67 -6.88 -18.70 -9.35
N LYS A 68 -6.66 -17.50 -9.88
CA LYS A 68 -7.46 -16.89 -10.95
C LYS A 68 -8.90 -16.55 -10.54
N LYS A 69 -9.14 -16.38 -9.25
CA LYS A 69 -10.46 -15.97 -8.72
C LYS A 69 -10.64 -14.46 -8.75
N VAL A 70 -9.54 -13.72 -8.81
CA VAL A 70 -9.52 -12.26 -8.86
C VAL A 70 -8.72 -11.83 -10.07
N ASP A 71 -9.31 -10.95 -10.88
CA ASP A 71 -8.70 -10.47 -12.11
C ASP A 71 -7.78 -9.29 -11.90
N VAL A 72 -8.15 -8.39 -10.98
CA VAL A 72 -7.44 -7.14 -10.71
C VAL A 72 -7.26 -6.98 -9.21
N GLY A 73 -6.03 -6.72 -8.79
CA GLY A 73 -5.72 -6.46 -7.39
C GLY A 73 -5.10 -5.08 -7.23
N PHE A 74 -5.60 -4.31 -6.24
CA PHE A 74 -4.93 -3.10 -5.79
C PHE A 74 -3.92 -3.57 -4.74
N LEU A 75 -2.65 -3.65 -5.13
CA LEU A 75 -1.61 -4.27 -4.31
C LEU A 75 -0.58 -3.23 -3.85
N PRO A 76 -0.41 -3.06 -2.53
CA PRO A 76 0.74 -2.32 -2.00
C PRO A 76 2.05 -2.97 -2.40
N PRO A 77 3.18 -2.26 -2.28
CA PRO A 77 4.45 -2.75 -2.85
C PRO A 77 4.86 -4.15 -2.42
N THR A 78 4.82 -4.47 -1.13
CA THR A 78 5.22 -5.81 -0.66
C THR A 78 4.27 -6.90 -1.15
N ALA A 79 2.96 -6.63 -1.14
CA ALA A 79 1.99 -7.57 -1.69
C ALA A 79 2.18 -7.75 -3.20
N TYR A 80 2.50 -6.68 -3.90
CA TYR A 80 2.78 -6.73 -5.34
C TYR A 80 4.01 -7.61 -5.63
N THR A 81 5.14 -7.36 -4.97
CA THR A 81 6.35 -8.14 -5.23
C THR A 81 6.13 -9.61 -4.91
N LEU A 82 5.43 -9.90 -3.82
CA LEU A 82 5.06 -11.27 -3.47
C LEU A 82 4.23 -11.92 -4.57
N ALA A 83 3.19 -11.23 -5.03
CA ALA A 83 2.30 -11.75 -6.07
C ALA A 83 3.04 -11.94 -7.40
N HIS A 84 3.86 -10.97 -7.80
CA HIS A 84 4.61 -11.05 -9.05
C HIS A 84 5.62 -12.19 -9.03
N ASP A 85 6.35 -12.33 -7.93
CA ASP A 85 7.38 -13.37 -7.80
C ASP A 85 6.76 -14.77 -7.78
N GLN A 86 5.52 -14.91 -7.35
CA GLN A 86 4.75 -16.16 -7.41
C GLN A 86 4.01 -16.34 -8.73
N LYS A 87 4.20 -15.44 -9.69
CA LYS A 87 3.49 -15.46 -10.98
C LYS A 87 1.97 -15.34 -10.83
N ALA A 88 1.52 -14.69 -9.76
CA ALA A 88 0.11 -14.47 -9.49
C ALA A 88 -0.42 -13.18 -10.10
N ALA A 89 0.45 -12.20 -10.36
CA ALA A 89 0.05 -10.89 -10.87
C ALA A 89 1.16 -10.22 -11.66
N ASP A 90 0.75 -9.44 -12.66
CA ASP A 90 1.62 -8.54 -13.42
C ASP A 90 1.21 -7.10 -13.16
N LEU A 91 2.17 -6.20 -13.25
CA LEU A 91 1.96 -4.77 -13.03
C LEU A 91 1.17 -4.18 -14.20
N LEU A 92 0.06 -3.51 -13.89
CA LEU A 92 -0.70 -2.76 -14.89
C LEU A 92 -0.41 -1.26 -14.80
N LEU A 93 -0.58 -0.69 -13.61
CA LEU A 93 -0.40 0.73 -13.34
C LEU A 93 0.17 0.95 -11.95
N GLN A 94 0.81 2.07 -11.76
CA GLN A 94 1.25 2.53 -10.46
C GLN A 94 0.43 3.73 -10.03
N ALA A 95 0.03 3.77 -8.77
CA ALA A 95 -0.71 4.88 -8.22
C ALA A 95 0.22 6.07 -8.01
N GLN A 96 -0.37 7.26 -8.14
CA GLN A 96 0.26 8.50 -7.74
C GLN A 96 -0.46 9.02 -6.51
N ARG A 97 0.28 9.70 -5.65
CA ARG A 97 -0.29 10.40 -4.49
C ARG A 97 0.28 11.81 -4.42
N TYR A 98 -0.31 12.65 -3.59
CA TYR A 98 0.26 13.97 -3.37
C TYR A 98 1.51 13.87 -2.53
N GLY A 99 2.54 14.62 -2.91
CA GLY A 99 3.74 14.73 -2.12
C GLY A 99 3.46 15.37 -0.76
N VAL A 100 4.32 15.09 0.20
CA VAL A 100 4.19 15.57 1.58
C VAL A 100 5.39 16.46 1.91
N ASN A 101 5.10 17.66 2.43
CA ASN A 101 6.12 18.56 2.94
C ASN A 101 6.63 18.09 4.31
N GLU A 102 7.75 18.67 4.76
CA GLU A 102 8.34 18.30 6.04
C GLU A 102 7.40 18.51 7.22
N ASP A 103 6.50 19.48 7.12
CA ASP A 103 5.52 19.76 8.18
C ASP A 103 4.29 18.83 8.11
N GLY A 104 4.27 17.88 7.19
CA GLY A 104 3.16 16.95 7.01
C GLY A 104 2.06 17.43 6.08
N SER A 105 2.13 18.65 5.59
CA SER A 105 1.11 19.17 4.67
C SER A 105 1.30 18.63 3.26
N SER A 106 0.19 18.53 2.52
CA SER A 106 0.22 18.13 1.10
C SER A 106 0.75 19.27 0.24
N ASN A 107 1.63 18.97 -0.71
CA ASN A 107 2.11 19.96 -1.68
C ASN A 107 1.36 19.88 -3.02
N LYS A 108 0.38 19.00 -3.14
CA LYS A 108 -0.45 18.83 -4.34
C LYS A 108 0.29 18.39 -5.60
N LYS A 109 1.57 18.02 -5.49
CA LYS A 109 2.33 17.46 -6.60
C LYS A 109 2.12 15.96 -6.66
N LEU A 110 1.84 15.43 -7.85
CA LEU A 110 1.70 13.98 -8.04
C LEU A 110 3.07 13.32 -8.04
N VAL A 111 3.24 12.33 -7.16
CA VAL A 111 4.48 11.55 -7.04
C VAL A 111 4.18 10.06 -7.07
N LYS A 112 5.15 9.27 -7.54
CA LYS A 112 5.02 7.81 -7.67
C LYS A 112 5.58 7.05 -6.47
N ASP A 113 6.10 7.75 -5.49
CA ASP A 113 6.70 7.14 -4.32
C ASP A 113 6.31 7.89 -3.05
N TYR A 114 6.60 7.26 -1.92
CA TYR A 114 6.40 7.85 -0.60
C TYR A 114 7.43 7.23 0.33
N LYS A 115 7.59 7.80 1.52
CA LYS A 115 8.53 7.26 2.50
C LYS A 115 7.79 6.66 3.68
N SER A 116 8.46 5.79 4.41
CA SER A 116 8.06 5.43 5.75
C SER A 116 8.71 6.43 6.71
N GLU A 117 8.00 6.73 7.80
CA GLU A 117 8.55 7.57 8.85
C GLU A 117 8.50 6.83 10.18
N ILE A 118 9.54 7.03 10.98
CA ILE A 118 9.60 6.53 12.35
C ILE A 118 9.35 7.72 13.26
N LEU A 119 8.26 7.65 14.01
CA LEU A 119 7.82 8.70 14.92
C LEU A 119 8.18 8.37 16.35
N VAL A 120 8.53 9.39 17.12
CA VAL A 120 8.69 9.32 18.58
C VAL A 120 8.03 10.54 19.20
N LYS A 121 7.75 10.50 20.50
CA LYS A 121 7.27 11.69 21.18
C LYS A 121 8.37 12.74 21.24
N LYS A 122 7.99 13.99 21.11
CA LYS A 122 8.93 15.10 21.05
C LYS A 122 9.84 15.16 22.28
N ASN A 123 9.31 14.88 23.46
CA ASN A 123 10.03 14.98 24.72
C ASN A 123 10.46 13.62 25.27
N SER A 124 10.59 12.60 24.41
CA SER A 124 10.91 11.25 24.82
C SER A 124 12.37 11.02 25.18
N GLY A 125 13.26 11.95 24.80
CA GLY A 125 14.70 11.73 24.93
C GLY A 125 15.29 10.87 23.80
N ILE A 126 14.47 10.36 22.90
CA ILE A 126 14.92 9.59 21.74
C ILE A 126 15.23 10.57 20.62
N ASN A 127 16.52 10.70 20.30
CA ASN A 127 16.99 11.71 19.35
C ASN A 127 17.70 11.12 18.13
N SER A 128 17.98 9.82 18.15
CA SER A 128 18.60 9.12 17.03
C SER A 128 18.09 7.67 16.98
N LEU A 129 18.29 6.99 15.84
CA LEU A 129 17.91 5.60 15.69
C LEU A 129 18.60 4.68 16.70
N LYS A 130 19.82 5.03 17.13
CA LYS A 130 20.56 4.23 18.12
C LYS A 130 19.83 4.17 19.46
N ASP A 131 19.04 5.19 19.77
CA ASP A 131 18.29 5.24 21.02
C ASP A 131 17.11 4.26 21.06
N LEU A 132 16.80 3.62 19.93
CA LEU A 132 15.70 2.68 19.83
C LEU A 132 15.99 1.30 20.42
N LYS A 133 17.24 0.97 20.70
CA LYS A 133 17.58 -0.34 21.27
C LYS A 133 16.86 -0.56 22.58
N GLY A 134 16.18 -1.70 22.69
CA GLY A 134 15.41 -2.06 23.88
C GLY A 134 14.04 -1.39 23.98
N LYS A 135 13.69 -0.53 23.04
CA LYS A 135 12.43 0.20 23.08
C LYS A 135 11.29 -0.58 22.42
N LYS A 136 10.05 -0.17 22.71
CA LYS A 136 8.84 -0.71 22.07
C LYS A 136 8.55 0.08 20.81
N ILE A 137 8.30 -0.62 19.72
CA ILE A 137 7.94 0.00 18.44
C ILE A 137 6.64 -0.59 17.91
N ALA A 138 5.71 0.28 17.54
CA ALA A 138 4.48 -0.12 16.85
C ALA A 138 4.78 -0.29 15.36
N LEU A 139 4.56 -1.49 14.86
CA LEU A 139 4.71 -1.85 13.45
C LEU A 139 3.41 -2.46 12.94
N GLN A 140 3.25 -2.47 11.63
CA GLN A 140 2.13 -3.14 10.99
C GLN A 140 2.47 -4.62 10.74
N VAL A 141 1.60 -5.33 10.01
CA VAL A 141 1.85 -6.73 9.65
C VAL A 141 3.09 -6.86 8.77
N VAL A 142 3.66 -8.07 8.75
CA VAL A 142 4.94 -8.35 8.05
C VAL A 142 4.91 -8.04 6.55
N THR A 143 3.72 -7.98 5.95
CA THR A 143 3.57 -7.64 4.53
C THR A 143 3.40 -6.14 4.27
N SER A 144 3.45 -5.32 5.32
CA SER A 144 3.36 -3.86 5.17
C SER A 144 4.73 -3.27 4.82
N THR A 145 4.83 -2.65 3.67
CA THR A 145 6.09 -2.05 3.20
C THR A 145 6.52 -0.90 4.11
N ALA A 146 5.64 0.08 4.30
CA ALA A 146 5.95 1.26 5.11
C ALA A 146 5.88 0.99 6.60
N GLY A 147 5.04 0.05 7.02
CA GLY A 147 4.80 -0.20 8.44
C GLY A 147 5.64 -1.32 9.03
N TYR A 148 6.40 -2.04 8.23
CA TYR A 148 7.20 -3.16 8.73
C TYR A 148 8.56 -3.25 8.02
N THR A 149 8.56 -3.55 6.72
CA THR A 149 9.79 -3.90 5.98
C THR A 149 10.80 -2.76 5.96
N PHE A 150 10.40 -1.58 5.50
CA PHE A 150 11.34 -0.46 5.36
C PHE A 150 11.85 0.08 6.68
N PRO A 151 11.00 0.24 7.72
CA PRO A 151 11.52 0.67 9.03
C PRO A 151 12.54 -0.29 9.61
N ILE A 152 12.27 -1.59 9.58
CA ILE A 152 13.18 -2.60 10.15
C ILE A 152 14.51 -2.60 9.39
N ALA A 153 14.46 -2.61 8.05
CA ALA A 153 15.67 -2.58 7.22
C ALA A 153 16.48 -1.31 7.45
N THR A 154 15.81 -0.16 7.58
CA THR A 154 16.47 1.13 7.80
C THR A 154 17.18 1.17 9.15
N ILE A 155 16.51 0.73 10.21
CA ILE A 155 17.11 0.66 11.56
C ILE A 155 18.35 -0.23 11.53
N LYS A 156 18.25 -1.39 10.91
CA LYS A 156 19.38 -2.34 10.83
C LYS A 156 20.55 -1.76 10.03
N LYS A 157 20.26 -1.18 8.89
CA LYS A 157 21.29 -0.62 8.00
C LYS A 157 22.04 0.54 8.67
N ASP A 158 21.31 1.43 9.33
CA ASP A 158 21.90 2.64 9.89
C ASP A 158 22.55 2.43 11.26
N THR A 159 22.12 1.43 12.04
CA THR A 159 22.57 1.27 13.43
C THR A 159 23.07 -0.13 13.77
N GLY A 160 22.80 -1.13 12.96
CA GLY A 160 23.05 -2.52 13.31
C GLY A 160 22.01 -3.14 14.23
N ILE A 161 21.01 -2.38 14.69
CA ILE A 161 19.95 -2.89 15.56
C ILE A 161 19.02 -3.78 14.74
N ASP A 162 18.83 -5.00 15.20
CA ASP A 162 17.82 -5.92 14.66
C ASP A 162 16.54 -5.75 15.48
N ALA A 163 15.57 -5.03 14.96
CA ALA A 163 14.33 -4.74 15.68
C ALA A 163 13.60 -6.01 16.13
N THR A 164 13.73 -7.10 15.38
CA THR A 164 13.08 -8.38 15.74
C THR A 164 13.68 -9.04 17.00
N LYS A 165 14.90 -8.68 17.36
CA LYS A 165 15.62 -9.24 18.51
C LYS A 165 15.91 -8.18 19.58
N ASP A 166 16.28 -6.97 19.15
CA ASP A 166 16.81 -5.93 20.03
C ASP A 166 15.74 -4.92 20.48
N MET A 167 14.51 -5.06 19.99
CA MET A 167 13.40 -4.20 20.35
C MET A 167 12.17 -5.06 20.65
N LYS A 168 11.15 -4.43 21.21
CA LYS A 168 9.83 -5.08 21.39
C LYS A 168 8.89 -4.57 20.31
N ILE A 169 8.50 -5.46 19.42
CA ILE A 169 7.55 -5.13 18.34
C ILE A 169 6.13 -5.33 18.86
N VAL A 170 5.31 -4.29 18.71
CA VAL A 170 3.88 -4.34 18.98
C VAL A 170 3.16 -4.18 17.65
N ASN A 171 2.49 -5.23 17.22
CA ASN A 171 1.79 -5.23 15.92
C ASN A 171 0.47 -4.47 16.03
N MET A 172 0.26 -3.56 15.10
CA MET A 172 -0.95 -2.74 15.02
C MET A 172 -1.72 -3.05 13.74
N LYS A 173 -3.03 -2.88 13.78
CA LYS A 173 -3.89 -3.15 12.62
C LYS A 173 -4.06 -1.97 11.69
N GLY A 174 -3.39 -0.87 11.91
CA GLY A 174 -3.48 0.30 11.05
C GLY A 174 -2.46 1.34 11.43
N HIS A 175 -2.11 2.20 10.47
CA HIS A 175 -1.17 3.28 10.71
C HIS A 175 -1.72 4.30 11.72
N ASP A 176 -3.03 4.52 11.70
CA ASP A 176 -3.72 5.36 12.68
C ASP A 176 -3.56 4.80 14.11
N GLN A 177 -3.76 3.50 14.29
CA GLN A 177 -3.60 2.85 15.59
C GLN A 177 -2.16 2.95 16.10
N ALA A 178 -1.18 2.87 15.21
CA ALA A 178 0.22 3.01 15.59
C ALA A 178 0.49 4.42 16.12
N VAL A 179 -0.02 5.45 15.45
CA VAL A 179 0.15 6.84 15.91
C VAL A 179 -0.55 7.06 17.26
N ILE A 180 -1.78 6.56 17.42
CA ILE A 180 -2.53 6.69 18.67
C ILE A 180 -1.80 5.99 19.81
N SER A 181 -1.27 4.78 19.58
CA SER A 181 -0.51 4.02 20.57
C SER A 181 0.72 4.80 21.05
N LEU A 182 1.39 5.49 20.13
CA LEU A 182 2.51 6.36 20.47
C LEU A 182 2.06 7.54 21.35
N LEU A 183 0.98 8.21 20.97
CA LEU A 183 0.44 9.34 21.73
C LEU A 183 0.02 8.92 23.14
N ASN A 184 -0.54 7.72 23.28
CA ASN A 184 -0.96 7.17 24.58
C ASN A 184 0.21 6.69 25.45
N GLY A 185 1.42 6.64 24.90
CA GLY A 185 2.58 6.14 25.63
C GLY A 185 2.67 4.63 25.73
N ASP A 186 1.88 3.90 24.95
CA ASP A 186 1.91 2.43 24.92
C ASP A 186 3.15 1.88 24.21
N VAL A 187 3.73 2.68 23.31
CA VAL A 187 4.98 2.38 22.62
C VAL A 187 5.90 3.60 22.64
N ASP A 188 7.19 3.37 22.41
CA ASP A 188 8.19 4.43 22.38
C ASP A 188 8.38 5.02 20.99
N ALA A 189 8.07 4.25 19.96
CA ALA A 189 8.18 4.64 18.57
C ALA A 189 7.05 4.01 17.75
N ALA A 190 6.74 4.60 16.61
CA ALA A 190 5.77 4.07 15.67
C ALA A 190 6.29 4.26 14.25
N ALA A 191 6.25 3.21 13.45
CA ALA A 191 6.61 3.29 12.03
C ALA A 191 5.36 3.26 11.18
N VAL A 192 5.20 4.27 10.35
CA VAL A 192 3.98 4.52 9.55
C VAL A 192 4.36 5.11 8.20
N PHE A 193 3.39 5.18 7.29
CA PHE A 193 3.64 5.90 6.03
C PHE A 193 3.74 7.40 6.29
N GLN A 194 4.46 8.10 5.46
CA GLN A 194 4.67 9.55 5.54
C GLN A 194 3.38 10.30 5.13
N ASP A 195 2.76 11.19 5.73
CA ASP A 195 2.69 11.53 7.13
C ASP A 195 1.34 11.05 7.67
N ALA A 196 1.36 9.87 8.21
CA ALA A 196 0.15 9.22 8.73
C ALA A 196 -0.48 9.97 9.90
N ARG A 197 0.24 10.93 10.48
CA ARG A 197 -0.29 11.78 11.54
C ARG A 197 -1.53 12.56 11.08
N ASN A 198 -1.65 12.81 9.79
CA ASN A 198 -2.83 13.48 9.23
C ASN A 198 -4.12 12.67 9.41
N ILE A 199 -4.04 11.35 9.50
CA ILE A 199 -5.22 10.51 9.69
C ILE A 199 -5.88 10.78 11.03
N VAL A 200 -5.08 11.04 12.07
CA VAL A 200 -5.57 11.22 13.44
C VAL A 200 -5.69 12.69 13.87
N LYS A 201 -5.29 13.61 13.01
CA LYS A 201 -5.22 15.04 13.34
C LYS A 201 -6.53 15.62 13.84
N LYS A 202 -7.66 15.18 13.28
CA LYS A 202 -8.98 15.68 13.67
C LYS A 202 -9.29 15.34 15.13
N ASP A 203 -9.02 14.11 15.55
CA ASP A 203 -9.30 13.63 16.90
C ASP A 203 -8.15 13.90 17.87
N GLN A 204 -6.95 14.12 17.35
CA GLN A 204 -5.72 14.37 18.10
C GLN A 204 -5.06 15.65 17.57
N PRO A 205 -5.62 16.83 17.88
CA PRO A 205 -5.17 18.09 17.27
C PRO A 205 -3.71 18.44 17.52
N ASN A 206 -3.13 17.90 18.60
CA ASN A 206 -1.75 18.19 18.98
C ASN A 206 -0.75 17.14 18.48
N VAL A 207 -1.17 16.24 17.59
CA VAL A 207 -0.31 15.12 17.16
C VAL A 207 1.02 15.62 16.58
N PHE A 208 1.00 16.68 15.78
CA PHE A 208 2.24 17.21 15.18
C PHE A 208 3.10 17.94 16.21
N LYS A 209 2.49 18.54 17.21
CA LYS A 209 3.18 19.24 18.30
C LYS A 209 3.86 18.24 19.25
N ASP A 210 3.18 17.12 19.52
CA ASP A 210 3.60 16.15 20.53
C ASP A 210 4.55 15.07 20.01
N THR A 211 4.71 14.98 18.70
CA THR A 211 5.55 13.97 18.05
C THR A 211 6.57 14.61 17.11
N LYS A 212 7.61 13.87 16.81
CA LYS A 212 8.59 14.25 15.80
C LYS A 212 8.97 13.06 14.94
N ILE A 213 9.39 13.34 13.73
CA ILE A 213 9.94 12.33 12.82
C ILE A 213 11.39 12.10 13.22
N LEU A 214 11.69 10.91 13.69
CA LEU A 214 13.04 10.51 14.03
C LEU A 214 13.86 10.20 12.77
N LYS A 215 13.24 9.55 11.80
CA LYS A 215 13.87 9.13 10.56
C LYS A 215 12.83 8.95 9.46
N LEU A 216 13.19 9.42 8.26
CA LEU A 216 12.50 9.06 7.02
C LEU A 216 13.32 8.00 6.30
N THR A 217 12.66 6.99 5.77
CA THR A 217 13.33 5.94 4.99
C THR A 217 13.60 6.40 3.55
N LYS A 218 14.25 5.55 2.77
CA LYS A 218 14.32 5.74 1.32
C LYS A 218 12.92 5.67 0.72
N PRO A 219 12.73 6.25 -0.49
CA PRO A 219 11.44 6.20 -1.15
C PRO A 219 10.97 4.77 -1.44
N ILE A 220 9.69 4.56 -1.19
CA ILE A 220 8.97 3.32 -1.49
C ILE A 220 8.17 3.58 -2.76
N PRO A 221 8.29 2.75 -3.80
CA PRO A 221 7.40 2.88 -4.96
C PRO A 221 5.96 2.68 -4.52
N ASN A 222 5.06 3.51 -5.03
CA ASN A 222 3.68 3.53 -4.57
C ASN A 222 2.91 2.26 -4.96
N ASP A 223 1.69 2.15 -4.45
CA ASP A 223 0.78 1.03 -4.69
C ASP A 223 0.58 0.77 -6.19
N THR A 224 0.19 -0.46 -6.50
CA THR A 224 -0.06 -0.88 -7.88
C THR A 224 -1.51 -1.21 -8.11
N ILE A 225 -1.92 -1.12 -9.38
CA ILE A 225 -3.03 -1.89 -9.90
C ILE A 225 -2.39 -3.02 -10.70
N SER A 226 -2.67 -4.25 -10.30
CA SER A 226 -2.06 -5.44 -10.89
C SER A 226 -3.13 -6.37 -11.45
N VAL A 227 -2.76 -7.18 -12.43
CA VAL A 227 -3.71 -8.03 -13.15
C VAL A 227 -3.21 -9.47 -13.22
N ARG A 228 -4.11 -10.39 -13.45
CA ARG A 228 -3.76 -11.78 -13.76
C ARG A 228 -2.76 -11.79 -14.92
N PRO A 229 -1.69 -12.59 -14.83
CA PRO A 229 -0.66 -12.61 -15.89
C PRO A 229 -1.17 -13.08 -17.25
N ASP A 230 -2.24 -13.89 -17.28
CA ASP A 230 -2.82 -14.41 -18.51
C ASP A 230 -3.83 -13.47 -19.16
N MET A 231 -4.04 -12.27 -18.61
CA MET A 231 -5.02 -11.33 -19.15
C MET A 231 -4.63 -10.87 -20.55
N ASN A 232 -5.61 -10.87 -21.46
CA ASN A 232 -5.44 -10.41 -22.84
C ASN A 232 -4.85 -9.01 -22.88
N LYS A 233 -3.87 -8.79 -23.76
CA LYS A 233 -3.13 -7.55 -23.82
C LYS A 233 -4.01 -6.34 -24.22
N ASP A 234 -4.90 -6.53 -25.18
CA ASP A 234 -5.81 -5.45 -25.60
C ASP A 234 -6.78 -5.08 -24.48
N PHE A 235 -7.22 -6.08 -23.72
CA PHE A 235 -8.08 -5.82 -22.56
C PHE A 235 -7.29 -5.08 -21.47
N GLN A 236 -6.03 -5.41 -21.25
CA GLN A 236 -5.17 -4.67 -20.33
C GLN A 236 -5.05 -3.20 -20.73
N ASP A 237 -4.89 -2.91 -22.02
CA ASP A 237 -4.79 -1.54 -22.49
C ASP A 237 -6.10 -0.77 -22.28
N LYS A 238 -7.24 -1.44 -22.51
CA LYS A 238 -8.56 -0.88 -22.23
C LYS A 238 -8.73 -0.59 -20.74
N LEU A 239 -8.26 -1.50 -19.90
CA LEU A 239 -8.33 -1.37 -18.44
C LEU A 239 -7.46 -0.22 -17.94
N LYS A 240 -6.25 -0.07 -18.48
CA LYS A 240 -5.37 1.06 -18.16
C LYS A 240 -6.07 2.39 -18.46
N LYS A 241 -6.66 2.49 -19.65
CA LYS A 241 -7.35 3.71 -20.06
C LYS A 241 -8.53 3.99 -19.13
N ALA A 242 -9.30 2.95 -18.77
CA ALA A 242 -10.43 3.10 -17.89
C ALA A 242 -10.02 3.67 -16.52
N PHE A 243 -8.99 3.11 -15.90
CA PHE A 243 -8.51 3.62 -14.61
C PHE A 243 -7.97 5.04 -14.70
N LYS A 244 -7.20 5.35 -15.75
CA LYS A 244 -6.66 6.70 -15.95
C LYS A 244 -7.79 7.71 -16.14
N ASP A 245 -8.79 7.37 -16.96
CA ASP A 245 -9.93 8.26 -17.22
C ASP A 245 -10.77 8.48 -15.96
N ILE A 246 -11.07 7.41 -15.22
CA ILE A 246 -11.83 7.48 -13.97
C ILE A 246 -11.12 8.37 -12.95
N SER A 247 -9.80 8.25 -12.84
CA SER A 247 -9.03 9.05 -11.88
C SER A 247 -9.10 10.56 -12.16
N LYS A 248 -9.45 10.93 -13.37
CA LYS A 248 -9.55 12.34 -13.80
C LYS A 248 -10.95 12.92 -13.64
N THR A 249 -11.95 12.08 -13.37
CA THR A 249 -13.31 12.56 -13.09
C THR A 249 -13.42 12.92 -11.61
N LYS A 250 -14.34 13.85 -11.30
CA LYS A 250 -14.58 14.28 -9.93
C LYS A 250 -15.01 13.11 -9.04
N GLU A 251 -15.96 12.32 -9.53
CA GLU A 251 -16.49 11.17 -8.78
C GLU A 251 -15.44 10.08 -8.61
N GLY A 252 -14.77 9.71 -9.69
CA GLY A 252 -13.76 8.65 -9.65
C GLY A 252 -12.57 9.03 -8.79
N HIS A 253 -12.08 10.26 -8.91
CA HIS A 253 -10.99 10.75 -8.07
C HIS A 253 -11.36 10.72 -6.60
N LYS A 254 -12.58 11.12 -6.26
CA LYS A 254 -13.05 11.06 -4.87
C LYS A 254 -12.98 9.64 -4.32
N ILE A 255 -13.43 8.66 -5.09
CA ILE A 255 -13.43 7.25 -4.67
C ILE A 255 -12.02 6.75 -4.41
N ILE A 256 -11.11 6.89 -5.38
CA ILE A 256 -9.75 6.38 -5.24
C ILE A 256 -8.97 7.12 -4.15
N SER A 257 -9.25 8.41 -3.97
CA SER A 257 -8.62 9.21 -2.93
C SER A 257 -9.06 8.75 -1.53
N GLU A 258 -10.34 8.48 -1.33
CA GLU A 258 -10.87 8.04 -0.05
C GLU A 258 -10.43 6.62 0.31
N VAL A 259 -10.26 5.74 -0.68
CA VAL A 259 -9.88 4.35 -0.42
C VAL A 259 -8.41 4.20 -0.07
N TYR A 260 -7.50 4.81 -0.84
CA TYR A 260 -6.05 4.62 -0.67
C TYR A 260 -5.24 5.89 -0.81
N SER A 261 -5.85 7.05 -0.82
CA SER A 261 -5.14 8.30 -1.08
C SER A 261 -4.48 8.31 -2.46
N HIS A 262 -5.06 7.59 -3.41
CA HIS A 262 -4.62 7.61 -4.79
C HIS A 262 -5.17 8.88 -5.47
N GLU A 263 -4.29 9.58 -6.17
CA GLU A 263 -4.67 10.84 -6.84
C GLU A 263 -4.57 10.72 -8.35
N GLY A 264 -4.01 9.64 -8.86
CA GLY A 264 -3.89 9.37 -10.28
C GLY A 264 -3.17 8.05 -10.51
N TYR A 265 -3.04 7.67 -11.79
CA TYR A 265 -2.36 6.44 -12.19
C TYR A 265 -1.41 6.69 -13.34
N THR A 266 -0.29 6.01 -13.35
CA THR A 266 0.75 6.14 -14.38
C THR A 266 1.34 4.77 -14.70
N ASP A 267 2.01 4.69 -15.85
CA ASP A 267 2.74 3.48 -16.21
C ASP A 267 3.97 3.33 -15.33
N ALA A 268 4.37 2.09 -15.10
CA ALA A 268 5.56 1.75 -14.31
C ALA A 268 6.12 0.42 -14.76
N LYS A 269 7.32 0.12 -14.30
CA LYS A 269 8.04 -1.13 -14.61
C LYS A 269 8.21 -1.96 -13.36
N ASP A 270 8.16 -3.28 -13.50
CA ASP A 270 8.41 -4.18 -12.38
C ASP A 270 9.76 -3.90 -11.69
N SER A 271 10.78 -3.55 -12.48
CA SER A 271 12.10 -3.25 -11.93
C SER A 271 12.13 -2.05 -10.97
N ASP A 272 11.15 -1.17 -11.04
CA ASP A 272 11.02 -0.04 -10.10
C ASP A 272 10.79 -0.54 -8.67
N PHE A 273 10.38 -1.80 -8.50
CA PHE A 273 10.11 -2.43 -7.20
C PHE A 273 11.27 -3.26 -6.67
N ASP A 274 12.43 -3.24 -7.32
CA ASP A 274 13.59 -4.03 -6.87
C ASP A 274 14.11 -3.60 -5.50
N ILE A 275 13.96 -2.32 -5.14
CA ILE A 275 14.32 -1.86 -3.79
C ILE A 275 13.45 -2.52 -2.73
N VAL A 276 12.18 -2.78 -3.04
CA VAL A 276 11.26 -3.46 -2.13
C VAL A 276 11.73 -4.90 -1.91
N ARG A 277 12.08 -5.61 -2.98
CA ARG A 277 12.60 -6.97 -2.91
C ARG A 277 13.89 -7.04 -2.11
N LYS A 278 14.79 -6.09 -2.32
CA LYS A 278 16.04 -6.01 -1.59
C LYS A 278 15.81 -5.88 -0.09
N TYR A 279 14.93 -4.95 0.31
CA TYR A 279 14.65 -4.73 1.73
C TYR A 279 13.89 -5.88 2.35
N GLU A 280 12.97 -6.51 1.60
CA GLU A 280 12.28 -7.73 2.07
C GLU A 280 13.29 -8.85 2.37
N LYS A 281 14.27 -9.05 1.47
CA LYS A 281 15.30 -10.06 1.66
C LYS A 281 16.17 -9.74 2.88
N GLU A 282 16.56 -8.48 3.06
CA GLU A 282 17.35 -8.07 4.21
C GLU A 282 16.61 -8.36 5.52
N VAL A 283 15.31 -8.11 5.55
CA VAL A 283 14.50 -8.39 6.75
C VAL A 283 14.33 -9.89 6.97
N GLN A 284 14.11 -10.67 5.92
CA GLN A 284 14.03 -12.14 6.04
C GLN A 284 15.34 -12.73 6.55
N ASP A 285 16.48 -12.22 6.11
CA ASP A 285 17.79 -12.73 6.51
C ASP A 285 18.11 -12.43 7.99
N MET A 286 17.35 -11.56 8.64
CA MET A 286 17.49 -11.29 10.06
C MET A 286 16.92 -12.39 10.96
N LYS A 287 16.08 -13.23 10.44
CA LYS A 287 15.35 -14.25 11.22
C LYS A 287 16.14 -15.52 11.43
#